data_8616b62c95921ca667b900e6669b4cab
#
_entry.id   8616b62c95921ca667b900e6669b4cab
#
_cell.length_a   1.000
_cell.length_b   1.000
_cell.length_c   1.000
_cell.angle_alpha   90.00
_cell.angle_beta   90.00
_cell.angle_gamma   90.00
#
_symmetry.space_group_name_H-M   'P 1'
#
loop_
_entity.id
_entity.type
_entity.pdbx_description
1 polymer ?
#
loop_
_entity_poly.entity_id
_entity_poly.type
_entity_poly.pdbx_seq_one_letter_code
_entity_poly.pdbx_strand_id
1 'polypeptide(L)'
;NLGSSKKILNDLIASGADILEIGVPFSDPMSEGPVIQKAHERALKKNIQFKDILNLCKQIRIKNKDVPIVLMGYMNSFLSLKNKLAKELNQAGVDGVIVVDLPYDESKSFFNNLKKENIDLIRLISPTTDSKRLKRMLASSSGYLYYVSLKGITGAELKNFNEVKNKVKKIKSLTNLPVVVGFGIKDAPTAKKMASFSDGIVVGTKIIDFIEKKSTPKISNFTKSLKKAIN
;
A
#
# COMPACT_ATOMS: atom_id res chain seq x y z
N ASN A 1 -6.68 1.90 17.86
CA ASN A 1 -6.21 1.07 18.97
C ASN A 1 -5.43 -0.10 18.36
N LEU A 2 -4.17 -0.27 18.75
CA LEU A 2 -3.24 -1.26 18.19
C LEU A 2 -3.76 -2.71 18.31
N GLY A 3 -4.43 -3.05 19.42
CA GLY A 3 -5.02 -4.37 19.59
C GLY A 3 -6.09 -4.69 18.55
N SER A 4 -6.96 -3.70 18.25
CA SER A 4 -7.95 -3.85 17.17
C SER A 4 -7.29 -3.94 15.81
N SER A 5 -6.24 -3.15 15.55
CA SER A 5 -5.48 -3.21 14.29
C SER A 5 -4.84 -4.58 14.11
N LYS A 6 -4.20 -5.14 15.16
CA LYS A 6 -3.61 -6.48 15.12
C LYS A 6 -4.65 -7.55 14.76
N LYS A 7 -5.83 -7.49 15.39
CA LYS A 7 -6.91 -8.43 15.09
C LYS A 7 -7.33 -8.33 13.63
N ILE A 8 -7.58 -7.11 13.13
CA ILE A 8 -8.00 -6.87 11.74
C ILE A 8 -6.95 -7.36 10.74
N LEU A 9 -5.66 -7.10 10.97
CA LEU A 9 -4.58 -7.56 10.10
C LEU A 9 -4.51 -9.10 10.04
N ASN A 10 -4.66 -9.79 11.18
CA ASN A 10 -4.74 -11.24 11.19
C ASN A 10 -6.01 -11.76 10.47
N ASP A 11 -7.15 -11.09 10.63
CA ASP A 11 -8.39 -11.45 9.94
C ASP A 11 -8.27 -11.26 8.41
N LEU A 12 -7.54 -10.23 7.95
CA LEU A 12 -7.24 -10.01 6.53
C LEU A 12 -6.38 -11.14 5.97
N ILE A 13 -5.30 -11.53 6.66
CA ILE A 13 -4.44 -12.66 6.27
C ILE A 13 -5.27 -13.95 6.17
N ALA A 14 -6.03 -14.26 7.22
CA ALA A 14 -6.88 -15.45 7.27
C ALA A 14 -7.99 -15.44 6.21
N SER A 15 -8.30 -14.27 5.65
CA SER A 15 -9.28 -14.09 4.59
C SER A 15 -8.68 -14.10 3.18
N GLY A 16 -7.36 -14.29 3.06
CA GLY A 16 -6.66 -14.45 1.79
C GLY A 16 -5.99 -13.18 1.24
N ALA A 17 -5.69 -12.19 2.09
CA ALA A 17 -4.81 -11.10 1.70
C ALA A 17 -3.38 -11.63 1.49
N ASP A 18 -2.80 -11.36 0.33
CA ASP A 18 -1.47 -11.82 -0.04
C ASP A 18 -0.36 -10.90 0.49
N ILE A 19 -0.65 -9.60 0.64
CA ILE A 19 0.27 -8.57 1.15
C ILE A 19 -0.53 -7.66 2.09
N LEU A 20 0.09 -7.21 3.17
CA LEU A 20 -0.45 -6.18 4.05
C LEU A 20 0.21 -4.84 3.77
N GLU A 21 -0.58 -3.83 3.40
CA GLU A 21 -0.13 -2.44 3.38
C GLU A 21 -0.64 -1.72 4.64
N ILE A 22 0.27 -1.31 5.51
CA ILE A 22 -0.04 -0.68 6.80
C ILE A 22 0.28 0.80 6.71
N GLY A 23 -0.74 1.65 6.88
CA GLY A 23 -0.59 3.10 6.90
C GLY A 23 0.11 3.60 8.16
N VAL A 24 1.15 4.42 7.97
CA VAL A 24 1.84 5.15 9.04
C VAL A 24 1.11 6.48 9.27
N PRO A 25 0.63 6.78 10.48
CA PRO A 25 -0.09 8.03 10.76
C PRO A 25 0.74 9.28 10.44
N PHE A 26 0.08 10.26 9.83
CA PHE A 26 0.69 11.55 9.49
C PHE A 26 -0.34 12.68 9.60
N SER A 27 0.10 13.89 10.00
CA SER A 27 -0.79 15.04 10.26
C SER A 27 -1.41 15.62 8.98
N ASP A 28 -0.65 15.58 7.87
CA ASP A 28 -1.00 16.28 6.63
C ASP A 28 -1.05 15.35 5.43
N PRO A 29 -1.96 14.33 5.42
CA PRO A 29 -2.00 13.30 4.39
C PRO A 29 -2.68 13.83 3.12
N MET A 30 -2.05 14.79 2.44
CA MET A 30 -2.61 15.57 1.32
C MET A 30 -2.92 14.73 0.08
N SER A 31 -2.31 13.57 -0.06
CA SER A 31 -2.58 12.66 -1.20
C SER A 31 -3.72 11.69 -0.95
N GLU A 32 -4.33 11.72 0.23
CA GLU A 32 -5.34 10.78 0.67
C GLU A 32 -6.75 11.33 0.58
N GLY A 33 -7.73 10.45 0.34
CA GLY A 33 -9.14 10.79 0.39
C GLY A 33 -9.68 10.92 1.84
N PRO A 34 -10.89 11.49 2.01
CA PRO A 34 -11.44 11.84 3.33
C PRO A 34 -11.52 10.68 4.32
N VAL A 35 -11.80 9.46 3.85
CA VAL A 35 -11.88 8.26 4.70
C VAL A 35 -10.52 7.92 5.31
N ILE A 36 -9.46 8.01 4.52
CA ILE A 36 -8.09 7.73 4.95
C ILE A 36 -7.59 8.87 5.83
N GLN A 37 -7.84 10.13 5.47
CA GLN A 37 -7.50 11.30 6.30
C GLN A 37 -8.09 11.16 7.72
N LYS A 38 -9.37 10.83 7.85
CA LYS A 38 -10.01 10.57 9.15
C LYS A 38 -9.36 9.40 9.91
N ALA A 39 -8.84 8.39 9.20
CA ALA A 39 -8.11 7.31 9.85
C ALA A 39 -6.78 7.76 10.45
N HIS A 40 -6.02 8.62 9.73
CA HIS A 40 -4.82 9.28 10.26
C HIS A 40 -5.14 10.09 11.53
N GLU A 41 -6.16 10.96 11.46
CA GLU A 41 -6.60 11.75 12.63
C GLU A 41 -6.95 10.87 13.85
N ARG A 42 -7.70 9.77 13.63
CA ARG A 42 -8.06 8.83 14.72
C ARG A 42 -6.83 8.17 15.35
N ALA A 43 -5.79 7.88 14.55
CA ALA A 43 -4.56 7.30 15.06
C ALA A 43 -3.75 8.32 15.85
N LEU A 44 -3.58 9.53 15.32
CA LEU A 44 -2.86 10.63 15.96
C LEU A 44 -3.51 11.07 17.27
N LYS A 45 -4.85 11.16 17.34
CA LYS A 45 -5.59 11.41 18.60
C LYS A 45 -5.31 10.38 19.70
N LYS A 46 -4.78 9.20 19.34
CA LYS A 46 -4.36 8.14 20.26
C LYS A 46 -2.86 8.09 20.47
N ASN A 47 -2.14 9.14 20.05
CA ASN A 47 -0.69 9.27 20.16
C ASN A 47 0.08 8.08 19.56
N ILE A 48 -0.45 7.44 18.52
CA ILE A 48 0.24 6.34 17.82
C ILE A 48 1.46 6.90 17.10
N GLN A 49 2.63 6.38 17.45
CA GLN A 49 3.92 6.77 16.90
C GLN A 49 4.44 5.71 15.91
N PHE A 50 5.47 6.05 15.13
CA PHE A 50 6.11 5.14 14.19
C PHE A 50 6.60 3.83 14.85
N LYS A 51 7.22 3.94 16.04
CA LYS A 51 7.66 2.77 16.81
C LYS A 51 6.53 1.81 17.18
N ASP A 52 5.32 2.32 17.39
CA ASP A 52 4.16 1.49 17.71
C ASP A 52 3.72 0.67 16.49
N ILE A 53 3.86 1.25 15.29
CA ILE A 53 3.62 0.54 14.02
C ILE A 53 4.67 -0.56 13.82
N LEU A 54 5.97 -0.28 14.09
CA LEU A 54 7.01 -1.30 14.04
C LEU A 54 6.74 -2.45 15.02
N ASN A 55 6.32 -2.15 16.24
CA ASN A 55 5.96 -3.16 17.23
C ASN A 55 4.73 -3.97 16.77
N LEU A 56 3.75 -3.34 16.10
CA LEU A 56 2.63 -4.04 15.51
C LEU A 56 3.10 -5.02 14.43
N CYS A 57 4.00 -4.61 13.55
CA CYS A 57 4.59 -5.49 12.53
C CYS A 57 5.30 -6.70 13.16
N LYS A 58 6.14 -6.48 14.18
CA LYS A 58 6.78 -7.58 14.94
C LYS A 58 5.75 -8.58 15.48
N GLN A 59 4.66 -8.08 16.05
CA GLN A 59 3.61 -8.93 16.60
C GLN A 59 2.81 -9.71 15.53
N ILE A 60 2.66 -9.17 14.33
CA ILE A 60 2.06 -9.89 13.19
C ILE A 60 3.03 -10.96 12.70
N ARG A 61 4.31 -10.62 12.56
CA ARG A 61 5.37 -11.52 12.07
C ARG A 61 5.56 -12.77 12.92
N ILE A 62 5.32 -12.71 14.24
CA ILE A 62 5.38 -13.88 15.12
C ILE A 62 4.45 -15.02 14.65
N LYS A 63 3.25 -14.67 14.15
CA LYS A 63 2.25 -15.64 13.72
C LYS A 63 2.23 -15.89 12.21
N ASN A 64 2.70 -14.92 11.43
CA ASN A 64 2.61 -14.92 9.97
C ASN A 64 3.98 -14.61 9.39
N LYS A 65 4.78 -15.65 9.16
CA LYS A 65 6.18 -15.50 8.71
C LYS A 65 6.30 -15.10 7.25
N ASP A 66 5.34 -15.51 6.41
CA ASP A 66 5.47 -15.46 4.96
C ASP A 66 4.73 -14.29 4.28
N VAL A 67 3.68 -13.75 4.94
CA VAL A 67 2.90 -12.64 4.34
C VAL A 67 3.73 -11.35 4.33
N PRO A 68 4.02 -10.76 3.16
CA PRO A 68 4.76 -9.52 3.09
C PRO A 68 4.03 -8.36 3.80
N ILE A 69 4.81 -7.55 4.51
CA ILE A 69 4.34 -6.35 5.22
C ILE A 69 5.00 -5.13 4.59
N VAL A 70 4.19 -4.23 4.06
CA VAL A 70 4.62 -2.96 3.47
C VAL A 70 4.10 -1.81 4.33
N LEU A 71 4.97 -0.85 4.66
CA LEU A 71 4.55 0.38 5.33
C LEU A 71 4.33 1.47 4.30
N MET A 72 3.15 2.09 4.32
CA MET A 72 2.83 3.23 3.46
C MET A 72 2.75 4.50 4.31
N GLY A 73 3.48 5.54 3.91
CA GLY A 73 3.50 6.80 4.66
C GLY A 73 4.17 7.94 3.90
N TYR A 74 4.41 9.02 4.63
CA TYR A 74 5.05 10.23 4.13
C TYR A 74 6.49 10.30 4.61
N MET A 75 7.36 10.93 3.83
CA MET A 75 8.81 10.96 4.07
C MET A 75 9.17 11.42 5.48
N ASN A 76 8.48 12.44 6.00
CA ASN A 76 8.75 12.97 7.33
C ASN A 76 8.55 11.92 8.46
N SER A 77 7.58 11.02 8.32
CA SER A 77 7.38 9.92 9.26
C SER A 77 8.58 8.96 9.28
N PHE A 78 9.12 8.64 8.11
CA PHE A 78 10.27 7.75 7.97
C PHE A 78 11.59 8.40 8.45
N LEU A 79 11.77 9.69 8.24
CA LEU A 79 12.94 10.44 8.70
C LEU A 79 13.09 10.48 10.24
N SER A 80 12.03 10.22 10.98
CA SER A 80 12.05 10.18 12.44
C SER A 80 13.09 9.20 13.02
N LEU A 81 13.41 8.13 12.29
CA LEU A 81 14.41 7.11 12.66
C LEU A 81 15.80 7.38 12.09
N LYS A 82 15.99 8.43 11.29
CA LYS A 82 17.29 8.83 10.71
C LYS A 82 18.00 7.63 10.06
N ASN A 83 19.28 7.48 10.31
CA ASN A 83 20.15 6.43 9.76
C ASN A 83 19.79 5.00 10.23
N LYS A 84 18.93 4.85 11.25
CA LYS A 84 18.51 3.54 11.77
C LYS A 84 17.29 2.98 11.06
N LEU A 85 16.64 3.76 10.18
CA LEU A 85 15.36 3.39 9.57
C LEU A 85 15.37 1.99 8.95
N ALA A 86 16.26 1.73 8.00
CA ALA A 86 16.26 0.46 7.27
C ALA A 86 16.46 -0.74 8.21
N LYS A 87 17.38 -0.63 9.18
CA LYS A 87 17.63 -1.65 10.20
C LYS A 87 16.40 -1.89 11.09
N GLU A 88 15.74 -0.83 11.55
CA GLU A 88 14.53 -0.94 12.38
C GLU A 88 13.35 -1.56 11.62
N LEU A 89 13.20 -1.24 10.32
CA LEU A 89 12.22 -1.86 9.44
C LEU A 89 12.47 -3.37 9.31
N ASN A 90 13.71 -3.76 8.99
CA ASN A 90 14.11 -5.17 8.88
C ASN A 90 13.85 -5.92 10.19
N GLN A 91 14.30 -5.38 11.34
CA GLN A 91 14.08 -5.97 12.66
C GLN A 91 12.60 -6.07 13.06
N ALA A 92 11.77 -5.24 12.47
CA ALA A 92 10.31 -5.30 12.66
C ALA A 92 9.63 -6.33 11.73
N GLY A 93 10.38 -6.92 10.80
CA GLY A 93 9.86 -7.85 9.80
C GLY A 93 9.05 -7.16 8.71
N VAL A 94 9.37 -5.89 8.42
CA VAL A 94 8.82 -5.15 7.28
C VAL A 94 9.62 -5.53 6.03
N ASP A 95 8.92 -5.80 4.93
CA ASP A 95 9.53 -6.23 3.67
C ASP A 95 9.69 -5.08 2.68
N GLY A 96 8.86 -4.03 2.80
CA GLY A 96 8.93 -2.90 1.90
C GLY A 96 8.28 -1.64 2.43
N VAL A 97 8.50 -0.54 1.72
CA VAL A 97 7.89 0.76 2.02
C VAL A 97 7.36 1.43 0.76
N ILE A 98 6.25 2.16 0.93
CA ILE A 98 5.71 3.12 -0.02
C ILE A 98 5.84 4.51 0.61
N VAL A 99 6.64 5.39 -0.01
CA VAL A 99 6.78 6.78 0.43
C VAL A 99 6.07 7.69 -0.57
N VAL A 100 4.93 8.23 -0.14
CA VAL A 100 3.95 8.88 -1.02
C VAL A 100 4.50 10.15 -1.64
N ASP A 101 5.26 10.91 -0.87
CA ASP A 101 5.80 12.24 -1.21
C ASP A 101 7.30 12.25 -1.54
N LEU A 102 7.91 11.08 -1.83
CA LEU A 102 9.32 10.99 -2.20
C LEU A 102 9.52 11.04 -3.72
N PRO A 103 9.98 12.18 -4.29
CA PRO A 103 10.29 12.28 -5.71
C PRO A 103 11.39 11.30 -6.13
N TYR A 104 11.29 10.77 -7.34
CA TYR A 104 12.31 9.87 -7.87
C TYR A 104 13.72 10.46 -7.78
N ASP A 105 13.89 11.71 -8.21
CA ASP A 105 15.19 12.35 -8.33
C ASP A 105 15.91 12.52 -6.96
N GLU A 106 15.15 12.54 -5.85
CA GLU A 106 15.67 12.65 -4.49
C GLU A 106 15.83 11.30 -3.78
N SER A 107 15.36 10.23 -4.39
CA SER A 107 15.19 8.95 -3.71
C SER A 107 16.41 8.03 -3.71
N LYS A 108 17.48 8.35 -4.45
CA LYS A 108 18.62 7.45 -4.67
C LYS A 108 19.30 7.01 -3.35
N SER A 109 19.59 7.96 -2.47
CA SER A 109 20.23 7.66 -1.18
C SER A 109 19.31 6.81 -0.29
N PHE A 110 18.03 7.17 -0.24
CA PHE A 110 17.02 6.45 0.52
C PHE A 110 16.87 5.01 0.02
N PHE A 111 16.74 4.80 -1.29
CA PHE A 111 16.67 3.48 -1.91
C PHE A 111 17.90 2.63 -1.60
N ASN A 112 19.10 3.18 -1.75
CA ASN A 112 20.34 2.45 -1.45
C ASN A 112 20.45 2.04 0.02
N ASN A 113 19.93 2.85 0.93
CA ASN A 113 19.92 2.52 2.35
C ASN A 113 18.95 1.38 2.66
N LEU A 114 17.74 1.41 2.10
CA LEU A 114 16.75 0.34 2.23
C LEU A 114 17.28 -0.99 1.67
N LYS A 115 17.91 -0.94 0.49
CA LYS A 115 18.45 -2.12 -0.18
C LYS A 115 19.49 -2.86 0.65
N LYS A 116 20.30 -2.17 1.46
CA LYS A 116 21.30 -2.78 2.36
C LYS A 116 20.68 -3.73 3.39
N GLU A 117 19.44 -3.48 3.74
CA GLU A 117 18.68 -4.26 4.73
C GLU A 117 17.58 -5.11 4.08
N ASN A 118 17.63 -5.31 2.76
CA ASN A 118 16.64 -6.06 1.98
C ASN A 118 15.21 -5.54 2.12
N ILE A 119 15.04 -4.23 2.23
CA ILE A 119 13.74 -3.57 2.24
C ILE A 119 13.43 -3.03 0.85
N ASP A 120 12.29 -3.41 0.30
CA ASP A 120 11.83 -2.95 -1.00
C ASP A 120 11.31 -1.50 -0.97
N LEU A 121 11.59 -0.76 -2.04
CA LEU A 121 10.97 0.54 -2.28
C LEU A 121 9.94 0.43 -3.40
N ILE A 122 8.69 0.34 -3.02
CA ILE A 122 7.56 0.27 -3.94
C ILE A 122 7.25 1.67 -4.47
N ARG A 123 7.17 1.80 -5.78
CA ARG A 123 6.91 3.09 -6.42
C ARG A 123 5.45 3.25 -6.83
N LEU A 124 4.91 4.42 -6.50
CA LEU A 124 3.61 4.87 -7.00
C LEU A 124 3.75 5.42 -8.42
N ILE A 125 2.99 4.87 -9.35
CA ILE A 125 2.96 5.33 -10.74
C ILE A 125 1.57 5.91 -11.02
N SER A 126 1.53 7.15 -11.47
CA SER A 126 0.30 7.85 -11.81
C SER A 126 0.01 7.85 -13.32
N PRO A 127 -1.22 8.13 -13.76
CA PRO A 127 -1.56 8.31 -15.16
C PRO A 127 -0.72 9.39 -15.85
N THR A 128 -0.28 10.41 -15.11
CA THR A 128 0.51 11.53 -15.61
C THR A 128 2.01 11.22 -15.74
N THR A 129 2.47 10.06 -15.26
CA THR A 129 3.87 9.66 -15.38
C THR A 129 4.21 9.41 -16.87
N ASP A 130 5.09 10.24 -17.42
CA ASP A 130 5.57 10.08 -18.79
C ASP A 130 6.56 8.90 -18.93
N SER A 131 6.85 8.52 -20.17
CA SER A 131 7.67 7.32 -20.46
C SER A 131 9.13 7.49 -20.04
N LYS A 132 9.71 8.69 -20.08
CA LYS A 132 11.09 8.97 -19.69
C LYS A 132 11.23 8.87 -18.18
N ARG A 133 10.30 9.48 -17.45
CA ARG A 133 10.24 9.42 -15.98
C ARG A 133 9.99 7.98 -15.51
N LEU A 134 9.05 7.27 -16.17
CA LEU A 134 8.77 5.86 -15.85
C LEU A 134 10.04 5.01 -15.92
N LYS A 135 10.79 5.06 -17.02
CA LYS A 135 12.05 4.29 -17.16
C LYS A 135 13.04 4.58 -16.05
N ARG A 136 13.18 5.84 -15.65
CA ARG A 136 14.07 6.22 -14.54
C ARG A 136 13.58 5.67 -13.20
N MET A 137 12.27 5.74 -12.95
CA MET A 137 11.66 5.20 -11.72
C MET A 137 11.86 3.70 -11.60
N LEU A 138 11.74 2.94 -12.70
CA LEU A 138 11.92 1.50 -12.71
C LEU A 138 13.33 1.08 -12.24
N ALA A 139 14.36 1.86 -12.56
CA ALA A 139 15.74 1.58 -12.15
C ALA A 139 15.98 1.66 -10.62
N SER A 140 15.08 2.27 -9.86
CA SER A 140 15.13 2.37 -8.40
C SER A 140 13.83 1.91 -7.75
N SER A 141 13.20 0.91 -8.35
CA SER A 141 12.02 0.23 -7.80
C SER A 141 12.36 -1.20 -7.47
N SER A 142 11.74 -1.73 -6.44
CA SER A 142 11.82 -3.16 -6.09
C SER A 142 10.50 -3.64 -5.50
N GLY A 143 10.37 -4.95 -5.28
CA GLY A 143 9.14 -5.56 -4.84
C GLY A 143 8.07 -5.55 -5.94
N TYR A 144 7.26 -4.53 -6.00
CA TYR A 144 6.23 -4.34 -7.03
C TYR A 144 6.04 -2.86 -7.38
N LEU A 145 5.27 -2.59 -8.42
CA LEU A 145 4.86 -1.25 -8.81
C LEU A 145 3.37 -1.04 -8.49
N TYR A 146 3.05 0.09 -7.91
CA TYR A 146 1.69 0.42 -7.55
C TYR A 146 1.15 1.50 -8.49
N TYR A 147 0.30 1.11 -9.44
CA TYR A 147 -0.39 2.05 -10.30
C TYR A 147 -1.60 2.64 -9.59
N VAL A 148 -1.55 3.95 -9.34
CA VAL A 148 -2.63 4.71 -8.69
C VAL A 148 -3.31 5.61 -9.71
N SER A 149 -4.63 5.58 -9.79
CA SER A 149 -5.38 6.52 -10.61
C SER A 149 -5.82 7.72 -9.79
N LEU A 150 -5.38 8.92 -10.18
CA LEU A 150 -5.73 10.17 -9.49
C LEU A 150 -7.22 10.56 -9.64
N LYS A 151 -7.94 9.97 -10.59
CA LYS A 151 -9.35 10.30 -10.87
C LYS A 151 -10.37 9.57 -9.98
N GLY A 152 -9.93 8.81 -8.98
CA GLY A 152 -10.77 7.96 -8.13
C GLY A 152 -11.03 8.43 -6.72
N ILE A 153 -10.64 9.63 -6.35
CA ILE A 153 -10.87 10.17 -5.00
C ILE A 153 -12.37 10.37 -4.72
N THR A 154 -13.19 10.52 -5.74
CA THR A 154 -14.63 10.75 -5.58
C THR A 154 -15.43 9.79 -6.43
N GLY A 155 -15.73 8.58 -6.00
CA GLY A 155 -16.82 7.76 -6.53
C GLY A 155 -17.14 7.77 -8.04
N ALA A 156 -16.28 8.40 -8.86
CA ALA A 156 -16.45 8.50 -10.29
C ALA A 156 -16.37 7.11 -10.90
N GLU A 157 -17.40 6.76 -11.65
CA GLU A 157 -17.47 5.54 -12.43
C GLU A 157 -16.20 5.36 -13.27
N LEU A 158 -15.80 4.11 -13.46
CA LEU A 158 -14.67 3.66 -14.30
C LEU A 158 -14.84 4.10 -15.78
N LYS A 159 -15.00 5.40 -16.03
CA LYS A 159 -15.12 5.94 -17.40
C LYS A 159 -13.87 5.69 -18.24
N ASN A 160 -12.73 5.30 -17.62
CA ASN A 160 -11.45 5.11 -18.29
C ASN A 160 -10.79 3.74 -18.02
N PHE A 161 -11.57 2.68 -17.87
CA PHE A 161 -11.01 1.32 -17.71
C PHE A 161 -9.96 0.96 -18.79
N ASN A 162 -10.25 1.27 -20.06
CA ASN A 162 -9.33 0.99 -21.16
C ASN A 162 -8.02 1.81 -21.05
N GLU A 163 -8.09 3.05 -20.55
CA GLU A 163 -6.89 3.87 -20.30
C GLU A 163 -6.00 3.23 -19.23
N VAL A 164 -6.59 2.81 -18.10
CA VAL A 164 -5.87 2.09 -17.04
C VAL A 164 -5.24 0.81 -17.57
N LYS A 165 -6.01 -0.01 -18.29
CA LYS A 165 -5.54 -1.25 -18.92
C LYS A 165 -4.36 -1.01 -19.86
N ASN A 166 -4.45 -0.01 -20.73
CA ASN A 166 -3.39 0.31 -21.70
C ASN A 166 -2.13 0.81 -20.98
N LYS A 167 -2.29 1.63 -19.94
CA LYS A 167 -1.16 2.14 -19.16
C LYS A 167 -0.46 1.01 -18.39
N VAL A 168 -1.21 0.13 -17.73
CA VAL A 168 -0.66 -1.05 -17.02
C VAL A 168 0.06 -1.97 -17.99
N LYS A 169 -0.51 -2.29 -19.15
CA LYS A 169 0.16 -3.07 -20.20
C LYS A 169 1.48 -2.43 -20.64
N LYS A 170 1.50 -1.12 -20.83
CA LYS A 170 2.72 -0.39 -21.18
C LYS A 170 3.76 -0.46 -20.07
N ILE A 171 3.37 -0.36 -18.79
CA ILE A 171 4.29 -0.50 -17.66
C ILE A 171 4.87 -1.91 -17.66
N LYS A 172 4.03 -2.94 -17.76
CA LYS A 172 4.45 -4.35 -17.78
C LYS A 172 5.37 -4.70 -18.94
N SER A 173 5.29 -4.00 -20.07
CA SER A 173 6.26 -4.20 -21.18
C SER A 173 7.64 -3.60 -20.92
N LEU A 174 7.83 -2.84 -19.85
CA LEU A 174 9.09 -2.15 -19.53
C LEU A 174 9.80 -2.73 -18.29
N THR A 175 9.18 -3.69 -17.59
CA THR A 175 9.70 -4.26 -16.36
C THR A 175 9.18 -5.67 -16.11
N ASN A 176 9.97 -6.45 -15.36
CA ASN A 176 9.55 -7.75 -14.82
C ASN A 176 8.93 -7.64 -13.41
N LEU A 177 8.92 -6.46 -12.81
CA LEU A 177 8.26 -6.26 -11.51
C LEU A 177 6.74 -6.43 -11.66
N PRO A 178 6.09 -7.09 -10.69
CA PRO A 178 4.64 -7.14 -10.64
C PRO A 178 4.03 -5.74 -10.63
N VAL A 179 2.92 -5.55 -11.30
CA VAL A 179 2.18 -4.28 -11.35
C VAL A 179 0.81 -4.47 -10.72
N VAL A 180 0.60 -3.87 -9.56
CA VAL A 180 -0.69 -3.87 -8.87
C VAL A 180 -1.47 -2.59 -9.15
N VAL A 181 -2.80 -2.67 -9.09
CA VAL A 181 -3.68 -1.53 -9.35
C VAL A 181 -4.48 -1.21 -8.09
N GLY A 182 -4.32 0.00 -7.59
CA GLY A 182 -5.10 0.54 -6.48
C GLY A 182 -6.02 1.63 -6.97
N PHE A 183 -7.30 1.28 -7.16
CA PHE A 183 -8.24 2.23 -7.69
C PHE A 183 -9.69 1.83 -7.46
N GLY A 184 -10.36 2.52 -6.52
CA GLY A 184 -11.82 2.49 -6.39
C GLY A 184 -12.47 1.10 -6.35
N ILE A 185 -11.71 0.08 -5.99
CA ILE A 185 -12.20 -1.31 -5.93
C ILE A 185 -13.13 -1.44 -4.74
N LYS A 186 -14.41 -1.61 -5.04
CA LYS A 186 -15.48 -1.63 -4.03
C LYS A 186 -16.26 -2.93 -3.99
N ASP A 187 -16.05 -3.83 -4.95
CA ASP A 187 -16.74 -5.11 -5.08
C ASP A 187 -15.93 -6.14 -5.90
N ALA A 188 -16.39 -7.39 -5.88
CA ALA A 188 -15.78 -8.51 -6.58
C ALA A 188 -15.79 -8.36 -8.13
N PRO A 189 -16.83 -7.87 -8.78
CA PRO A 189 -16.80 -7.61 -10.23
C PRO A 189 -15.71 -6.63 -10.64
N THR A 190 -15.57 -5.51 -9.91
CA THR A 190 -14.50 -4.53 -10.15
C THR A 190 -13.11 -5.14 -9.93
N ALA A 191 -12.95 -5.93 -8.87
CA ALA A 191 -11.71 -6.65 -8.58
C ALA A 191 -11.30 -7.59 -9.72
N LYS A 192 -12.22 -8.45 -10.17
CA LYS A 192 -12.01 -9.36 -11.30
C LYS A 192 -11.60 -8.62 -12.57
N LYS A 193 -12.28 -7.52 -12.86
CA LYS A 193 -11.98 -6.69 -14.03
C LYS A 193 -10.59 -6.08 -13.97
N MET A 194 -10.13 -5.60 -12.81
CA MET A 194 -8.79 -5.04 -12.65
C MET A 194 -7.70 -6.12 -12.69
N ALA A 195 -7.91 -7.25 -12.03
CA ALA A 195 -6.99 -8.39 -12.03
C ALA A 195 -6.77 -8.99 -13.43
N SER A 196 -7.71 -8.83 -14.35
CA SER A 196 -7.58 -9.39 -15.72
C SER A 196 -6.40 -8.83 -16.54
N PHE A 197 -5.75 -7.75 -16.10
CA PHE A 197 -4.61 -7.13 -16.80
C PHE A 197 -3.49 -6.67 -15.87
N SER A 198 -3.67 -6.76 -14.56
CA SER A 198 -2.66 -6.47 -13.54
C SER A 198 -2.24 -7.75 -12.80
N ASP A 199 -1.15 -7.69 -12.05
CA ASP A 199 -0.67 -8.83 -11.26
C ASP A 199 -1.31 -8.88 -9.86
N GLY A 200 -2.06 -7.85 -9.49
CA GLY A 200 -2.78 -7.77 -8.23
C GLY A 200 -3.60 -6.48 -8.11
N ILE A 201 -4.37 -6.43 -7.04
CA ILE A 201 -5.21 -5.29 -6.70
C ILE A 201 -4.93 -4.80 -5.29
N VAL A 202 -5.05 -3.50 -5.05
CA VAL A 202 -4.91 -2.91 -3.71
C VAL A 202 -6.25 -2.29 -3.29
N VAL A 203 -6.68 -2.58 -2.07
CA VAL A 203 -7.95 -2.11 -1.51
C VAL A 203 -7.72 -1.49 -0.14
N GLY A 204 -7.81 -0.19 -0.05
CA GLY A 204 -7.65 0.56 1.21
C GLY A 204 -8.97 1.14 1.71
N THR A 205 -9.51 2.11 1.01
CA THR A 205 -10.66 2.94 1.45
C THR A 205 -11.85 2.12 1.95
N LYS A 206 -12.21 1.04 1.26
CA LYS A 206 -13.37 0.21 1.64
C LYS A 206 -13.13 -0.55 2.94
N ILE A 207 -11.91 -1.04 3.16
CA ILE A 207 -11.53 -1.71 4.40
C ILE A 207 -11.54 -0.71 5.56
N ILE A 208 -10.98 0.48 5.37
CA ILE A 208 -10.97 1.55 6.38
C ILE A 208 -12.39 2.01 6.71
N ASP A 209 -13.29 2.12 5.73
CA ASP A 209 -14.71 2.42 5.96
C ASP A 209 -15.39 1.35 6.84
N PHE A 210 -15.13 0.07 6.60
CA PHE A 210 -15.64 -0.99 7.47
C PHE A 210 -15.07 -0.93 8.89
N ILE A 211 -13.80 -0.55 9.04
CA ILE A 211 -13.15 -0.36 10.35
C ILE A 211 -13.84 0.79 11.11
N GLU A 212 -14.07 1.90 10.45
CA GLU A 212 -14.76 3.05 11.02
C GLU A 212 -16.16 2.68 11.53
N LYS A 213 -16.91 1.92 10.73
CA LYS A 213 -18.25 1.42 11.05
C LYS A 213 -18.26 0.24 12.02
N LYS A 214 -17.09 -0.15 12.57
CA LYS A 214 -16.93 -1.30 13.49
C LYS A 214 -17.49 -2.62 12.93
N SER A 215 -17.44 -2.79 11.61
CA SER A 215 -18.03 -3.93 10.89
C SER A 215 -16.99 -5.00 10.55
N THR A 216 -16.25 -5.49 11.55
CA THR A 216 -15.17 -6.49 11.36
C THR A 216 -15.58 -7.73 10.55
N PRO A 217 -16.76 -8.36 10.75
CA PRO A 217 -17.17 -9.49 9.92
C PRO A 217 -17.28 -9.15 8.43
N LYS A 218 -17.65 -7.90 8.09
CA LYS A 218 -17.72 -7.45 6.70
C LYS A 218 -16.34 -7.37 6.05
N ILE A 219 -15.28 -7.09 6.81
CA ILE A 219 -13.90 -7.05 6.30
C ILE A 219 -13.51 -8.44 5.78
N SER A 220 -13.68 -9.49 6.61
CA SER A 220 -13.32 -10.85 6.23
C SER A 220 -14.13 -11.35 5.04
N ASN A 221 -15.47 -11.15 5.04
CA ASN A 221 -16.33 -11.56 3.94
C ASN A 221 -15.99 -10.84 2.64
N PHE A 222 -15.72 -9.54 2.72
CA PHE A 222 -15.31 -8.73 1.59
C PHE A 222 -13.97 -9.21 1.03
N THR A 223 -12.95 -9.39 1.87
CA THR A 223 -11.63 -9.89 1.45
C THR A 223 -11.73 -11.27 0.77
N LYS A 224 -12.48 -12.21 1.36
CA LYS A 224 -12.73 -13.52 0.76
C LYS A 224 -13.42 -13.42 -0.60
N SER A 225 -14.40 -12.50 -0.74
CA SER A 225 -15.10 -12.29 -2.02
C SER A 225 -14.18 -11.75 -3.11
N LEU A 226 -13.26 -10.84 -2.75
CA LEU A 226 -12.25 -10.33 -3.67
C LEU A 226 -11.26 -11.43 -4.07
N LYS A 227 -10.73 -12.18 -3.09
CA LYS A 227 -9.79 -13.28 -3.35
C LYS A 227 -10.38 -14.31 -4.29
N LYS A 228 -11.64 -14.72 -4.06
CA LYS A 228 -12.36 -15.66 -4.96
C LYS A 228 -12.55 -15.10 -6.36
N ALA A 229 -12.70 -13.80 -6.52
CA ALA A 229 -12.96 -13.18 -7.82
C ALA A 229 -11.72 -13.02 -8.70
N ILE A 230 -10.52 -12.99 -8.09
CA ILE A 230 -9.24 -12.76 -8.78
C ILE A 230 -8.41 -14.03 -9.00
N ASN A 231 -8.75 -15.11 -8.30
CA ASN A 231 -8.24 -16.46 -8.54
C ASN A 231 -9.10 -17.17 -9.60
#